data_d847ea90de7c72d46d708a91ff5858e0
#
_entry.id   d847ea90de7c72d46d708a91ff5858e0
#
_cell.length_a   1.000
_cell.length_b   1.000
_cell.length_c   1.000
_cell.angle_alpha   90.00
_cell.angle_beta   90.00
_cell.angle_gamma   90.00
#
_symmetry.space_group_name_H-M   'P 1'
#
loop_
_entity.id
_entity.type
_entity.pdbx_description
1 polymer ?
#
loop_
_entity_poly.entity_id
_entity_poly.type
_entity_poly.pdbx_seq_one_letter_code
_entity_poly.pdbx_strand_id
1 'polypeptide(L)'
;MKKYVLVGTGWRGTMAYLEPMVKEYGDCVDLLAICDPNGSRAKFVAEYLGRENMPVYTDFDKMLEEQKPDVVIVTTRDYAHERYIIKALEFGCDVISEKPLTTTAEMAARIIETEKRTGHKVTVTFNCRFMPFYVRIKELVSSGVIGDVLSVHLEWLLDTVHGAEYFRRWHSIRENSGSLLIHKSTHHFDLVNWIIDDEPMKVNAFGTRRYYGDNRRPHGERCLTCPNKGTCEFYLNIDTEENGMLAKMYKDHEHVDGYIRDRCLFSDVIDIEDSVSVNVKYAKGAVMSYSLTAHSPYECMKIVINGTEGRLEGDTAFNKDTLKIYNRDGECINYDRSRVKQRPGGHGGSDPALRDNLFRGYTEDPLHQMADTRAGCMSIGIGIAANKSMAEDRAVYVGEFLGEYYPEINPKK
;
A
#
# COMPACT_ATOMS: atom_id res chain seq x y z
N MET A 1 21.48 -12.66 15.37
CA MET A 1 20.71 -11.79 14.46
C MET A 1 19.89 -12.67 13.54
N LYS A 2 18.66 -12.25 13.19
CA LYS A 2 17.89 -12.93 12.15
C LYS A 2 18.51 -12.64 10.77
N LYS A 3 18.47 -13.63 9.90
CA LYS A 3 19.00 -13.60 8.54
C LYS A 3 17.90 -13.17 7.56
N TYR A 4 18.14 -12.13 6.80
CA TYR A 4 17.17 -11.55 5.88
C TYR A 4 17.67 -11.63 4.44
N VAL A 5 16.74 -11.84 3.52
CA VAL A 5 16.92 -11.57 2.09
C VAL A 5 15.76 -10.70 1.60
N LEU A 6 16.00 -9.94 0.52
CA LEU A 6 14.95 -9.12 -0.08
C LEU A 6 14.79 -9.48 -1.56
N VAL A 7 13.52 -9.59 -2.01
CA VAL A 7 13.17 -9.72 -3.43
C VAL A 7 12.40 -8.51 -3.93
N GLY A 8 12.88 -7.92 -5.03
CA GLY A 8 12.33 -6.71 -5.64
C GLY A 8 13.12 -5.45 -5.28
N THR A 9 14.18 -5.13 -6.02
CA THR A 9 15.08 -3.99 -5.79
C THR A 9 14.60 -2.68 -6.43
N GLY A 10 13.29 -2.49 -6.57
CA GLY A 10 12.71 -1.22 -6.98
C GLY A 10 12.85 -0.13 -5.92
N TRP A 11 12.35 1.07 -6.21
CA TRP A 11 12.45 2.23 -5.31
C TRP A 11 12.03 1.91 -3.87
N ARG A 12 10.85 1.26 -3.70
CA ARG A 12 10.35 0.94 -2.35
C ARG A 12 11.25 -0.04 -1.61
N GLY A 13 11.68 -1.12 -2.27
CA GLY A 13 12.60 -2.11 -1.67
C GLY A 13 13.93 -1.48 -1.28
N THR A 14 14.48 -0.64 -2.14
CA THR A 14 15.77 0.02 -1.91
C THR A 14 15.70 1.07 -0.81
N MET A 15 14.80 2.06 -0.94
CA MET A 15 14.79 3.23 -0.05
C MET A 15 14.10 2.97 1.29
N ALA A 16 13.08 2.11 1.33
CA ALA A 16 12.35 1.87 2.57
C ALA A 16 12.93 0.73 3.40
N TYR A 17 13.66 -0.21 2.79
CA TYR A 17 14.19 -1.38 3.48
C TYR A 17 15.70 -1.50 3.38
N LEU A 18 16.26 -1.70 2.18
CA LEU A 18 17.69 -2.03 2.03
C LEU A 18 18.61 -0.95 2.59
N GLU A 19 18.38 0.30 2.21
CA GLU A 19 19.21 1.41 2.69
C GLU A 19 19.16 1.56 4.22
N PRO A 20 17.99 1.59 4.88
CA PRO A 20 17.91 1.58 6.34
C PRO A 20 18.52 0.33 6.98
N MET A 21 18.28 -0.88 6.43
CA MET A 21 18.88 -2.11 6.97
C MET A 21 20.39 -2.03 7.03
N VAL A 22 21.02 -1.45 6.01
CA VAL A 22 22.48 -1.28 5.96
C VAL A 22 22.96 -0.15 6.88
N LYS A 23 22.25 0.99 6.91
CA LYS A 23 22.71 2.20 7.62
C LYS A 23 22.29 2.27 9.08
N GLU A 24 21.12 1.73 9.42
CA GLU A 24 20.47 1.98 10.73
C GLU A 24 20.24 0.70 11.56
N TYR A 25 20.14 -0.47 10.92
CA TYR A 25 19.73 -1.73 11.56
C TYR A 25 20.80 -2.84 11.49
N GLY A 26 22.05 -2.51 11.13
CA GLY A 26 23.14 -3.48 11.04
C GLY A 26 23.52 -4.14 12.37
N ASP A 27 23.01 -3.65 13.49
CA ASP A 27 23.17 -4.21 14.83
C ASP A 27 22.17 -5.34 15.15
N CYS A 28 21.05 -5.43 14.40
CA CYS A 28 19.99 -6.43 14.65
C CYS A 28 19.55 -7.21 13.38
N VAL A 29 19.96 -6.77 12.19
CA VAL A 29 19.63 -7.39 10.89
C VAL A 29 20.89 -7.92 10.22
N ASP A 30 20.86 -9.17 9.78
CA ASP A 30 21.87 -9.76 8.90
C ASP A 30 21.31 -9.89 7.48
N LEU A 31 21.58 -8.86 6.64
CA LEU A 31 21.17 -8.84 5.24
C LEU A 31 22.13 -9.66 4.39
N LEU A 32 21.70 -10.86 3.96
CA LEU A 32 22.54 -11.83 3.26
C LEU A 32 22.64 -11.59 1.76
N ALA A 33 21.51 -11.27 1.11
CA ALA A 33 21.42 -11.18 -0.35
C ALA A 33 20.19 -10.40 -0.81
N ILE A 34 20.20 -10.02 -2.08
CA ILE A 34 19.06 -9.44 -2.79
C ILE A 34 18.75 -10.21 -4.07
N CYS A 35 17.45 -10.22 -4.45
CA CYS A 35 16.98 -10.84 -5.67
C CYS A 35 16.11 -9.89 -6.48
N ASP A 36 16.33 -9.82 -7.77
CA ASP A 36 15.47 -9.10 -8.73
C ASP A 36 15.59 -9.76 -10.11
N PRO A 37 14.48 -10.02 -10.83
CA PRO A 37 14.57 -10.48 -12.23
C PRO A 37 15.46 -9.59 -13.11
N ASN A 38 15.51 -8.27 -12.81
CA ASN A 38 16.45 -7.36 -13.40
C ASN A 38 17.79 -7.35 -12.62
N GLY A 39 18.65 -8.34 -12.89
CA GLY A 39 19.93 -8.49 -12.21
C GLY A 39 20.87 -7.30 -12.37
N SER A 40 20.73 -6.53 -13.46
CA SER A 40 21.51 -5.31 -13.68
C SER A 40 21.12 -4.22 -12.69
N ARG A 41 19.81 -4.01 -12.47
CA ARG A 41 19.30 -3.10 -11.42
C ARG A 41 19.72 -3.54 -10.03
N ALA A 42 19.62 -4.84 -9.73
CA ALA A 42 20.00 -5.35 -8.42
C ALA A 42 21.49 -5.14 -8.13
N LYS A 43 22.37 -5.30 -9.13
CA LYS A 43 23.80 -4.98 -8.99
C LYS A 43 24.03 -3.49 -8.70
N PHE A 44 23.37 -2.62 -9.47
CA PHE A 44 23.43 -1.17 -9.20
C PHE A 44 22.99 -0.85 -7.76
N VAL A 45 21.94 -1.49 -7.26
CA VAL A 45 21.48 -1.28 -5.87
C VAL A 45 22.51 -1.76 -4.85
N ALA A 46 23.16 -2.90 -5.06
CA ALA A 46 24.24 -3.37 -4.19
C ALA A 46 25.43 -2.37 -4.16
N GLU A 47 25.83 -1.83 -5.30
CA GLU A 47 26.85 -0.79 -5.42
C GLU A 47 26.44 0.51 -4.72
N TYR A 48 25.19 0.97 -4.95
CA TYR A 48 24.63 2.16 -4.30
C TYR A 48 24.65 2.06 -2.77
N LEU A 49 24.45 0.87 -2.23
CA LEU A 49 24.49 0.60 -0.79
C LEU A 49 25.91 0.45 -0.23
N GLY A 50 26.95 0.53 -1.06
CA GLY A 50 28.35 0.25 -0.68
C GLY A 50 28.58 -1.21 -0.28
N ARG A 51 27.81 -2.13 -0.90
CA ARG A 51 27.81 -3.59 -0.61
C ARG A 51 28.08 -4.38 -1.89
N GLU A 52 29.10 -4.00 -2.65
CA GLU A 52 29.45 -4.58 -3.97
C GLU A 52 29.66 -6.10 -3.92
N ASN A 53 30.08 -6.61 -2.76
CA ASN A 53 30.31 -8.04 -2.54
C ASN A 53 29.06 -8.80 -2.06
N MET A 54 27.91 -8.11 -1.87
CA MET A 54 26.67 -8.76 -1.48
C MET A 54 26.17 -9.65 -2.62
N PRO A 55 25.79 -10.92 -2.35
CA PRO A 55 25.24 -11.81 -3.36
C PRO A 55 23.98 -11.23 -4.00
N VAL A 56 23.94 -11.22 -5.34
CA VAL A 56 22.81 -10.77 -6.17
C VAL A 56 22.28 -11.93 -6.97
N TYR A 57 20.98 -12.17 -6.89
CA TYR A 57 20.32 -13.27 -7.58
C TYR A 57 19.25 -12.75 -8.55
N THR A 58 19.05 -13.51 -9.64
CA THR A 58 17.91 -13.39 -10.54
C THR A 58 16.93 -14.58 -10.38
N ASP A 59 17.39 -15.64 -9.75
CA ASP A 59 16.63 -16.82 -9.40
C ASP A 59 16.38 -16.84 -7.88
N PHE A 60 15.10 -16.78 -7.51
CA PHE A 60 14.69 -16.69 -6.11
C PHE A 60 14.86 -18.02 -5.37
N ASP A 61 14.60 -19.15 -6.03
CA ASP A 61 14.71 -20.47 -5.43
C ASP A 61 16.18 -20.76 -5.09
N LYS A 62 17.09 -20.45 -6.03
CA LYS A 62 18.53 -20.53 -5.81
C LYS A 62 18.99 -19.65 -4.65
N MET A 63 18.45 -18.44 -4.52
CA MET A 63 18.77 -17.56 -3.38
C MET A 63 18.36 -18.20 -2.05
N LEU A 64 17.17 -18.78 -1.96
CA LEU A 64 16.70 -19.44 -0.74
C LEU A 64 17.60 -20.63 -0.36
N GLU A 65 17.92 -21.49 -1.34
CA GLU A 65 18.76 -22.68 -1.12
C GLU A 65 20.18 -22.34 -0.64
N GLU A 66 20.80 -21.31 -1.23
CA GLU A 66 22.19 -20.93 -0.90
C GLU A 66 22.29 -20.10 0.36
N GLN A 67 21.34 -19.17 0.60
CA GLN A 67 21.40 -18.22 1.72
C GLN A 67 20.72 -18.72 2.99
N LYS A 68 19.70 -19.58 2.89
CA LYS A 68 18.92 -20.12 4.01
C LYS A 68 18.50 -19.04 5.01
N PRO A 69 17.71 -18.04 4.56
CA PRO A 69 17.28 -16.94 5.41
C PRO A 69 16.23 -17.39 6.44
N ASP A 70 16.09 -16.62 7.52
CA ASP A 70 14.99 -16.75 8.47
C ASP A 70 13.75 -15.97 7.99
N VAL A 71 13.97 -14.86 7.26
CA VAL A 71 12.93 -13.93 6.83
C VAL A 71 13.16 -13.48 5.40
N VAL A 72 12.10 -13.47 4.60
CA VAL A 72 12.09 -12.90 3.25
C VAL A 72 11.29 -11.60 3.25
N ILE A 73 11.88 -10.52 2.72
CA ILE A 73 11.17 -9.25 2.47
C ILE A 73 10.75 -9.22 1.01
N VAL A 74 9.44 -9.09 0.75
CA VAL A 74 8.84 -9.06 -0.59
C VAL A 74 8.41 -7.65 -0.94
N THR A 75 9.07 -7.05 -1.95
CA THR A 75 8.84 -5.68 -2.42
C THR A 75 8.73 -5.62 -3.94
N THR A 76 8.20 -6.66 -4.54
CA THR A 76 8.02 -6.82 -5.99
C THR A 76 6.80 -6.04 -6.49
N ARG A 77 6.34 -6.28 -7.74
CA ARG A 77 5.05 -5.79 -8.22
C ARG A 77 3.92 -6.57 -7.54
N ASP A 78 2.79 -5.94 -7.30
CA ASP A 78 1.67 -6.48 -6.50
C ASP A 78 1.23 -7.89 -6.92
N TYR A 79 1.04 -8.11 -8.22
CA TYR A 79 0.62 -9.42 -8.75
C TYR A 79 1.63 -10.55 -8.50
N ALA A 80 2.88 -10.20 -8.22
CA ALA A 80 3.94 -11.18 -8.01
C ALA A 80 4.17 -11.50 -6.53
N HIS A 81 3.56 -10.76 -5.59
CA HIS A 81 3.75 -10.96 -4.15
C HIS A 81 3.46 -12.40 -3.76
N GLU A 82 2.30 -12.93 -4.14
CA GLU A 82 1.84 -14.27 -3.79
C GLU A 82 2.88 -15.35 -4.09
N ARG A 83 3.46 -15.34 -5.28
CA ARG A 83 4.44 -16.34 -5.70
C ARG A 83 5.66 -16.38 -4.77
N TYR A 84 6.18 -15.21 -4.40
CA TYR A 84 7.34 -15.11 -3.53
C TYR A 84 7.00 -15.43 -2.07
N ILE A 85 5.82 -15.00 -1.62
CA ILE A 85 5.31 -15.32 -0.27
C ILE A 85 5.18 -16.82 -0.10
N ILE A 86 4.49 -17.51 -1.01
CA ILE A 86 4.28 -18.96 -0.94
C ILE A 86 5.61 -19.71 -0.92
N LYS A 87 6.51 -19.41 -1.83
CA LYS A 87 7.83 -20.06 -1.91
C LYS A 87 8.66 -19.86 -0.63
N ALA A 88 8.62 -18.64 -0.06
CA ALA A 88 9.33 -18.36 1.19
C ALA A 88 8.74 -19.14 2.37
N LEU A 89 7.41 -19.17 2.52
CA LEU A 89 6.74 -19.95 3.56
C LEU A 89 7.02 -21.45 3.42
N GLU A 90 6.98 -22.00 2.20
CA GLU A 90 7.28 -23.41 1.91
C GLU A 90 8.74 -23.76 2.16
N PHE A 91 9.66 -22.83 1.99
CA PHE A 91 11.06 -23.02 2.31
C PHE A 91 11.33 -23.01 3.82
N GLY A 92 10.39 -22.47 4.62
CA GLY A 92 10.51 -22.40 6.08
C GLY A 92 10.94 -21.01 6.58
N CYS A 93 10.59 -19.95 5.84
CA CYS A 93 10.86 -18.56 6.23
C CYS A 93 9.58 -17.84 6.64
N ASP A 94 9.69 -16.93 7.60
CA ASP A 94 8.67 -15.88 7.77
C ASP A 94 8.77 -14.84 6.66
N VAL A 95 7.69 -14.13 6.40
CA VAL A 95 7.61 -13.16 5.31
C VAL A 95 7.21 -11.78 5.83
N ILE A 96 7.93 -10.75 5.37
CA ILE A 96 7.51 -9.36 5.44
C ILE A 96 7.12 -8.95 4.01
N SER A 97 5.83 -8.73 3.77
CA SER A 97 5.33 -8.35 2.46
C SER A 97 4.94 -6.89 2.40
N GLU A 98 5.38 -6.18 1.36
CA GLU A 98 4.78 -4.88 1.03
C GLU A 98 3.29 -5.04 0.70
N LYS A 99 2.56 -3.96 0.92
CA LYS A 99 1.15 -3.86 0.56
C LYS A 99 0.99 -3.59 -0.97
N PRO A 100 -0.13 -4.00 -1.55
CA PRO A 100 -1.18 -4.89 -1.03
C PRO A 100 -0.65 -6.30 -0.81
N LEU A 101 -1.34 -7.10 0.00
CA LEU A 101 -0.94 -8.49 0.20
C LEU A 101 -0.82 -9.22 -1.16
N THR A 102 -1.80 -9.04 -2.03
CA THR A 102 -1.85 -9.52 -3.43
C THR A 102 -2.96 -8.80 -4.19
N THR A 103 -3.24 -9.21 -5.44
CA THR A 103 -4.19 -8.53 -6.33
C THR A 103 -5.52 -9.26 -6.54
N THR A 104 -5.61 -10.56 -6.22
CA THR A 104 -6.84 -11.36 -6.40
C THR A 104 -7.19 -12.19 -5.17
N ALA A 105 -8.45 -12.61 -5.07
CA ALA A 105 -8.94 -13.44 -3.99
C ALA A 105 -8.32 -14.85 -4.00
N GLU A 106 -8.12 -15.41 -5.19
CA GLU A 106 -7.52 -16.73 -5.37
C GLU A 106 -6.05 -16.75 -4.91
N MET A 107 -5.31 -15.67 -5.18
CA MET A 107 -3.94 -15.52 -4.67
C MET A 107 -3.93 -15.39 -3.15
N ALA A 108 -4.87 -14.60 -2.58
CA ALA A 108 -5.01 -14.47 -1.13
C ALA A 108 -5.34 -15.82 -0.46
N ALA A 109 -6.24 -16.59 -1.06
CA ALA A 109 -6.59 -17.93 -0.60
C ALA A 109 -5.36 -18.85 -0.50
N ARG A 110 -4.53 -18.90 -1.56
CA ARG A 110 -3.31 -19.71 -1.56
C ARG A 110 -2.28 -19.27 -0.51
N ILE A 111 -2.17 -17.96 -0.25
CA ILE A 111 -1.32 -17.45 0.84
C ILE A 111 -1.84 -17.95 2.19
N ILE A 112 -3.15 -17.81 2.48
CA ILE A 112 -3.77 -18.26 3.74
C ILE A 112 -3.55 -19.76 3.94
N GLU A 113 -3.81 -20.57 2.92
CA GLU A 113 -3.63 -22.01 2.97
C GLU A 113 -2.17 -22.40 3.24
N THR A 114 -1.23 -21.70 2.58
CA THR A 114 0.20 -21.98 2.76
C THR A 114 0.68 -21.57 4.15
N GLU A 115 0.28 -20.39 4.64
CA GLU A 115 0.59 -19.94 6.00
C GLU A 115 0.06 -20.93 7.05
N LYS A 116 -1.19 -21.39 6.88
CA LYS A 116 -1.81 -22.40 7.75
C LYS A 116 -1.08 -23.75 7.71
N ARG A 117 -0.66 -24.19 6.53
CA ARG A 117 0.03 -25.48 6.32
C ARG A 117 1.46 -25.48 6.85
N THR A 118 2.19 -24.38 6.67
CA THR A 118 3.61 -24.29 7.06
C THR A 118 3.82 -23.83 8.50
N GLY A 119 2.86 -23.09 9.06
CA GLY A 119 2.96 -22.47 10.39
C GLY A 119 3.82 -21.20 10.43
N HIS A 120 4.48 -20.84 9.33
CA HIS A 120 5.20 -19.57 9.18
C HIS A 120 4.25 -18.41 9.00
N LYS A 121 4.72 -17.16 9.21
CA LYS A 121 3.87 -15.97 9.28
C LYS A 121 4.17 -14.97 8.17
N VAL A 122 3.12 -14.28 7.74
CA VAL A 122 3.21 -13.12 6.86
C VAL A 122 2.85 -11.85 7.63
N THR A 123 3.75 -10.88 7.63
CA THR A 123 3.49 -9.52 8.11
C THR A 123 3.28 -8.61 6.91
N VAL A 124 2.15 -7.91 6.85
CA VAL A 124 1.84 -6.95 5.77
C VAL A 124 2.18 -5.54 6.24
N THR A 125 2.95 -4.80 5.45
CA THR A 125 3.53 -3.53 5.88
C THR A 125 2.59 -2.33 5.67
N PHE A 126 1.51 -2.27 6.43
CA PHE A 126 0.62 -1.11 6.45
C PHE A 126 1.22 0.03 7.28
N ASN A 127 2.20 0.73 6.71
CA ASN A 127 2.92 1.81 7.38
C ASN A 127 2.00 2.96 7.83
N CYS A 128 0.86 3.19 7.18
CA CYS A 128 -0.09 4.22 7.58
C CYS A 128 -0.61 4.03 9.01
N ARG A 129 -0.70 2.80 9.54
CA ARG A 129 -1.06 2.54 10.94
C ARG A 129 -0.07 3.14 11.94
N PHE A 130 1.13 3.50 11.50
CA PHE A 130 2.19 4.12 12.30
C PHE A 130 2.28 5.64 12.13
N MET A 131 1.46 6.24 11.26
CA MET A 131 1.40 7.70 11.13
C MET A 131 0.76 8.31 12.38
N PRO A 132 1.42 9.26 13.07
CA PRO A 132 0.94 9.80 14.34
C PRO A 132 -0.49 10.31 14.30
N PHE A 133 -0.92 10.86 13.17
CA PHE A 133 -2.29 11.35 12.98
C PHE A 133 -3.32 10.22 13.06
N TYR A 134 -3.08 9.10 12.38
CA TYR A 134 -4.00 7.95 12.39
C TYR A 134 -3.94 7.18 13.70
N VAL A 135 -2.75 7.09 14.32
CA VAL A 135 -2.59 6.55 15.67
C VAL A 135 -3.50 7.30 16.64
N ARG A 136 -3.49 8.65 16.56
CA ARG A 136 -4.33 9.46 17.43
C ARG A 136 -5.83 9.25 17.19
N ILE A 137 -6.26 9.11 15.93
CA ILE A 137 -7.66 8.76 15.61
C ILE A 137 -8.03 7.40 16.21
N LYS A 138 -7.17 6.38 16.04
CA LYS A 138 -7.38 5.05 16.62
C LYS A 138 -7.51 5.08 18.13
N GLU A 139 -6.60 5.78 18.83
CA GLU A 139 -6.67 5.96 20.30
C GLU A 139 -7.99 6.57 20.75
N LEU A 140 -8.44 7.63 20.06
CA LEU A 140 -9.68 8.33 20.38
C LEU A 140 -10.91 7.45 20.16
N VAL A 141 -10.99 6.77 19.03
CA VAL A 141 -12.11 5.85 18.75
C VAL A 141 -12.10 4.70 19.75
N SER A 142 -10.93 4.10 20.01
CA SER A 142 -10.80 2.98 20.97
C SER A 142 -11.07 3.39 22.43
N SER A 143 -10.92 4.66 22.78
CA SER A 143 -11.28 5.17 24.12
C SER A 143 -12.79 5.28 24.36
N GLY A 144 -13.60 5.08 23.31
CA GLY A 144 -15.06 5.21 23.38
C GLY A 144 -15.56 6.66 23.45
N VAL A 145 -14.72 7.67 23.17
CA VAL A 145 -15.11 9.09 23.28
C VAL A 145 -16.26 9.50 22.36
N ILE A 146 -16.48 8.74 21.27
CA ILE A 146 -17.62 8.92 20.35
C ILE A 146 -18.65 7.80 20.46
N GLY A 147 -18.49 6.86 21.40
CA GLY A 147 -19.34 5.67 21.53
C GLY A 147 -19.14 4.65 20.41
N ASP A 148 -20.15 3.85 20.12
CA ASP A 148 -20.15 2.86 19.03
C ASP A 148 -20.17 3.56 17.68
N VAL A 149 -19.33 3.10 16.74
CA VAL A 149 -19.24 3.69 15.41
C VAL A 149 -20.47 3.34 14.58
N LEU A 150 -21.15 4.36 14.05
CA LEU A 150 -22.31 4.24 13.17
C LEU A 150 -21.96 4.39 11.71
N SER A 151 -21.13 5.39 11.37
CA SER A 151 -20.74 5.62 9.99
C SER A 151 -19.38 6.28 9.87
N VAL A 152 -18.69 6.02 8.73
CA VAL A 152 -17.42 6.62 8.33
C VAL A 152 -17.58 7.27 6.96
N HIS A 153 -17.10 8.50 6.80
CA HIS A 153 -16.92 9.15 5.51
C HIS A 153 -15.44 9.41 5.30
N LEU A 154 -14.87 8.87 4.23
CA LEU A 154 -13.46 9.00 3.91
C LEU A 154 -13.30 9.52 2.48
N GLU A 155 -12.76 10.72 2.35
CA GLU A 155 -12.32 11.29 1.07
C GLU A 155 -10.80 11.24 0.99
N TRP A 156 -10.28 10.77 -0.15
CA TRP A 156 -8.85 10.81 -0.44
C TRP A 156 -8.60 11.49 -1.78
N LEU A 157 -7.86 12.58 -1.74
CA LEU A 157 -7.46 13.35 -2.89
C LEU A 157 -5.97 13.13 -3.14
N LEU A 158 -5.63 12.68 -4.34
CA LEU A 158 -4.25 12.64 -4.82
C LEU A 158 -4.03 13.85 -5.73
N ASP A 159 -2.96 14.59 -5.48
CA ASP A 159 -2.62 15.74 -6.31
C ASP A 159 -2.14 15.33 -7.72
N THR A 160 -1.91 16.31 -8.56
CA THR A 160 -1.51 16.09 -9.96
C THR A 160 -0.13 15.47 -10.11
N VAL A 161 0.72 15.48 -9.08
CA VAL A 161 2.05 14.85 -9.08
C VAL A 161 1.92 13.40 -8.63
N HIS A 162 1.39 13.17 -7.44
CA HIS A 162 1.26 11.84 -6.86
C HIS A 162 0.26 10.97 -7.64
N GLY A 163 -0.90 11.55 -8.01
CA GLY A 163 -1.90 10.86 -8.82
C GLY A 163 -1.35 10.41 -10.16
N ALA A 164 -0.65 11.29 -10.88
CA ALA A 164 -0.05 10.98 -12.18
C ALA A 164 0.91 9.78 -12.13
N GLU A 165 1.64 9.60 -11.02
CA GLU A 165 2.60 8.50 -10.87
C GLU A 165 1.93 7.11 -10.96
N TYR A 166 0.65 6.97 -10.56
CA TYR A 166 -0.07 5.70 -10.71
C TYR A 166 -0.43 5.39 -12.16
N PHE A 167 -0.60 6.40 -12.99
CA PHE A 167 -0.94 6.25 -14.41
C PHE A 167 0.29 6.20 -15.32
N ARG A 168 1.46 6.54 -14.81
CA ARG A 168 2.75 6.50 -15.52
C ARG A 168 3.45 5.14 -15.40
N ARG A 169 3.27 4.49 -14.27
CA ARG A 169 4.02 3.29 -13.88
C ARG A 169 3.22 2.02 -14.15
N TRP A 170 3.80 0.87 -13.83
CA TRP A 170 3.17 -0.45 -13.97
C TRP A 170 1.79 -0.58 -13.29
N HIS A 171 1.50 0.28 -12.31
CA HIS A 171 0.20 0.32 -11.62
C HIS A 171 -0.97 0.67 -12.54
N SER A 172 -0.69 1.35 -13.65
CA SER A 172 -1.70 1.79 -14.63
C SER A 172 -2.40 0.65 -15.36
N ILE A 173 -1.90 -0.58 -15.20
CA ILE A 173 -2.43 -1.80 -15.78
C ILE A 173 -3.08 -2.63 -14.69
N ARG A 174 -4.37 -2.91 -14.82
CA ARG A 174 -5.18 -3.65 -13.84
C ARG A 174 -4.61 -5.03 -13.51
N GLU A 175 -4.12 -5.75 -14.52
CA GLU A 175 -3.48 -7.05 -14.33
C GLU A 175 -2.30 -6.98 -13.36
N ASN A 176 -1.56 -5.87 -13.36
CA ASN A 176 -0.39 -5.67 -12.50
C ASN A 176 -0.74 -5.24 -11.06
N SER A 177 -1.80 -4.44 -10.90
CA SER A 177 -2.09 -3.73 -9.65
C SER A 177 -3.43 -4.06 -9.02
N GLY A 178 -4.32 -4.73 -9.76
CA GLY A 178 -5.71 -4.91 -9.38
C GLY A 178 -6.55 -3.64 -9.41
N SER A 179 -6.04 -2.51 -9.88
CA SER A 179 -6.56 -1.13 -9.86
C SER A 179 -6.09 -0.30 -8.66
N LEU A 180 -6.38 1.01 -8.68
CA LEU A 180 -6.12 1.87 -7.50
C LEU A 180 -6.89 1.43 -6.25
N LEU A 181 -8.04 0.77 -6.41
CA LEU A 181 -8.83 0.23 -5.29
C LEU A 181 -8.10 -0.86 -4.51
N ILE A 182 -7.17 -1.59 -5.16
CA ILE A 182 -6.30 -2.58 -4.52
C ILE A 182 -4.93 -1.97 -4.21
N HIS A 183 -4.25 -1.39 -5.21
CA HIS A 183 -2.88 -0.91 -5.02
C HIS A 183 -2.77 0.23 -3.99
N LYS A 184 -3.61 1.28 -4.12
CA LYS A 184 -3.55 2.48 -3.27
C LYS A 184 -4.58 2.43 -2.14
N SER A 185 -5.83 2.14 -2.46
CA SER A 185 -6.92 2.20 -1.47
C SER A 185 -6.85 1.10 -0.42
N THR A 186 -6.01 0.07 -0.62
CA THR A 186 -5.72 -0.92 0.43
C THR A 186 -5.25 -0.25 1.74
N HIS A 187 -4.42 0.80 1.67
CA HIS A 187 -4.05 1.58 2.86
C HIS A 187 -5.25 2.25 3.52
N HIS A 188 -6.15 2.80 2.70
CA HIS A 188 -7.29 3.57 3.17
C HIS A 188 -8.33 2.64 3.81
N PHE A 189 -8.59 1.51 3.18
CA PHE A 189 -9.50 0.48 3.69
C PHE A 189 -8.95 -0.17 4.94
N ASP A 190 -7.66 -0.50 4.96
CA ASP A 190 -6.98 -1.01 6.14
C ASP A 190 -7.06 -0.04 7.32
N LEU A 191 -6.82 1.25 7.09
CA LEU A 191 -6.94 2.28 8.12
C LEU A 191 -8.34 2.32 8.74
N VAL A 192 -9.39 2.29 7.91
CA VAL A 192 -10.76 2.30 8.46
C VAL A 192 -11.05 1.02 9.23
N ASN A 193 -10.77 -0.16 8.64
CA ASN A 193 -10.97 -1.44 9.32
C ASN A 193 -10.26 -1.47 10.68
N TRP A 194 -9.00 -1.02 10.73
CA TRP A 194 -8.21 -0.96 11.96
C TRP A 194 -8.74 0.07 12.96
N ILE A 195 -9.10 1.29 12.51
CA ILE A 195 -9.58 2.37 13.38
C ILE A 195 -10.88 1.96 14.07
N ILE A 196 -11.85 1.41 13.31
CA ILE A 196 -13.16 1.05 13.86
C ILE A 196 -13.22 -0.36 14.45
N ASP A 197 -12.14 -1.14 14.31
CA ASP A 197 -12.07 -2.55 14.75
C ASP A 197 -13.26 -3.37 14.22
N ASP A 198 -13.48 -3.32 12.90
CA ASP A 198 -14.62 -4.01 12.27
C ASP A 198 -14.23 -4.55 10.89
N GLU A 199 -15.00 -5.50 10.36
CA GLU A 199 -14.68 -6.21 9.13
C GLU A 199 -15.70 -5.93 8.02
N PRO A 200 -15.23 -5.76 6.77
CA PRO A 200 -16.10 -5.44 5.65
C PRO A 200 -16.94 -6.64 5.23
N MET A 201 -18.25 -6.43 5.10
CA MET A 201 -19.20 -7.46 4.70
C MET A 201 -19.67 -7.33 3.27
N LYS A 202 -20.09 -6.14 2.86
CA LYS A 202 -20.73 -5.91 1.57
C LYS A 202 -20.32 -4.58 0.98
N VAL A 203 -20.01 -4.58 -0.32
CA VAL A 203 -19.44 -3.44 -1.05
C VAL A 203 -20.29 -3.13 -2.29
N ASN A 204 -20.49 -1.83 -2.55
CA ASN A 204 -21.01 -1.31 -3.82
C ASN A 204 -20.12 -0.17 -4.29
N ALA A 205 -19.81 -0.12 -5.58
CA ALA A 205 -18.86 0.85 -6.12
C ALA A 205 -19.22 1.34 -7.52
N PHE A 206 -18.78 2.59 -7.78
CA PHE A 206 -18.75 3.20 -9.12
C PHE A 206 -17.37 3.77 -9.37
N GLY A 207 -16.91 3.71 -10.61
CA GLY A 207 -15.61 4.24 -11.02
C GLY A 207 -15.61 4.70 -12.46
N THR A 208 -14.77 5.67 -12.76
CA THR A 208 -14.58 6.20 -14.12
C THR A 208 -13.11 6.52 -14.36
N ARG A 209 -12.72 6.47 -15.66
CA ARG A 209 -11.45 7.03 -16.13
C ARG A 209 -11.78 8.19 -17.06
N ARG A 210 -11.69 9.41 -16.56
CA ARG A 210 -12.09 10.63 -17.26
C ARG A 210 -10.95 11.60 -17.54
N TYR A 211 -9.85 11.47 -16.83
CA TYR A 211 -8.71 12.37 -16.94
C TYR A 211 -7.51 11.69 -17.61
N TYR A 212 -7.03 10.59 -17.07
CA TYR A 212 -5.89 9.84 -17.59
C TYR A 212 -6.30 8.86 -18.70
N GLY A 213 -5.29 8.22 -19.32
CA GLY A 213 -5.54 7.32 -20.44
C GLY A 213 -5.82 8.10 -21.75
N ASP A 214 -6.49 7.47 -22.68
CA ASP A 214 -6.79 7.99 -24.02
C ASP A 214 -7.82 9.15 -24.06
N ASN A 215 -8.13 9.74 -22.93
CA ASN A 215 -9.10 10.86 -22.81
C ASN A 215 -8.55 12.19 -23.32
N ARG A 216 -7.26 12.28 -23.66
CA ARG A 216 -6.63 13.53 -24.11
C ARG A 216 -5.70 13.29 -25.28
N ARG A 217 -5.46 14.36 -26.03
CA ARG A 217 -4.53 14.73 -27.13
C ARG A 217 -3.58 13.65 -27.69
N PRO A 218 -3.09 13.85 -28.91
CA PRO A 218 -1.95 13.11 -29.45
C PRO A 218 -0.78 13.14 -28.48
N HIS A 219 -0.27 11.98 -28.11
CA HIS A 219 0.81 11.78 -27.15
C HIS A 219 1.87 10.84 -27.69
N GLY A 220 3.06 10.85 -27.11
CA GLY A 220 4.09 9.85 -27.37
C GLY A 220 3.91 8.63 -26.46
N GLU A 221 4.68 7.59 -26.67
CA GLU A 221 4.71 6.41 -25.81
C GLU A 221 5.29 6.73 -24.42
N ARG A 222 6.33 7.57 -24.39
CA ARG A 222 7.08 7.98 -23.20
C ARG A 222 7.48 9.45 -23.25
N CYS A 223 7.76 10.05 -22.10
CA CYS A 223 8.16 11.45 -22.00
C CYS A 223 9.44 11.77 -22.75
N LEU A 224 10.47 10.94 -22.64
CA LEU A 224 11.79 11.18 -23.23
C LEU A 224 11.74 11.45 -24.73
N THR A 225 10.92 10.71 -25.47
CA THR A 225 10.79 10.80 -26.93
C THR A 225 9.51 11.51 -27.37
N CYS A 226 8.72 12.06 -26.45
CA CYS A 226 7.42 12.68 -26.76
C CYS A 226 7.60 13.96 -27.61
N PRO A 227 6.90 14.09 -28.76
CA PRO A 227 6.96 15.31 -29.55
C PRO A 227 6.33 16.52 -28.84
N ASN A 228 5.46 16.31 -27.86
CA ASN A 228 4.75 17.34 -27.14
C ASN A 228 5.44 17.75 -25.80
N LYS A 229 6.66 17.28 -25.52
CA LYS A 229 7.36 17.49 -24.26
C LYS A 229 7.48 18.98 -23.83
N GLY A 230 7.56 19.90 -24.80
CA GLY A 230 7.71 21.33 -24.54
C GLY A 230 6.45 22.03 -24.02
N THR A 231 5.27 21.40 -24.13
CA THR A 231 3.99 21.97 -23.74
C THR A 231 3.20 21.10 -22.74
N CYS A 232 3.76 19.95 -22.39
CA CYS A 232 3.09 18.99 -21.52
C CYS A 232 3.38 19.34 -20.04
N GLU A 233 2.34 19.64 -19.30
CA GLU A 233 2.42 19.89 -17.84
C GLU A 233 2.90 18.70 -17.03
N PHE A 234 2.78 17.47 -17.56
CA PHE A 234 3.21 16.22 -16.94
C PHE A 234 4.54 15.69 -17.49
N TYR A 235 5.28 16.52 -18.23
CA TYR A 235 6.55 16.07 -18.77
C TYR A 235 7.53 15.69 -17.66
N LEU A 236 7.93 14.43 -17.64
CA LEU A 236 8.98 13.91 -16.76
C LEU A 236 10.30 13.84 -17.54
N ASN A 237 11.21 14.77 -17.28
CA ASN A 237 12.58 14.64 -17.75
C ASN A 237 13.37 13.74 -16.80
N ILE A 238 13.47 12.46 -17.15
CA ILE A 238 14.15 11.47 -16.31
C ILE A 238 15.67 11.67 -16.27
N ASP A 239 16.24 12.47 -17.19
CA ASP A 239 17.68 12.72 -17.32
C ASP A 239 18.19 13.95 -16.56
N THR A 240 17.35 14.62 -15.78
CA THR A 240 17.80 15.73 -14.92
C THR A 240 18.56 15.23 -13.70
N GLU A 241 19.39 16.11 -13.10
CA GLU A 241 20.07 15.80 -11.83
C GLU A 241 19.07 15.41 -10.71
N GLU A 242 17.95 16.11 -10.62
CA GLU A 242 16.86 15.82 -9.66
C GLU A 242 16.32 14.39 -9.82
N ASN A 243 16.19 13.92 -11.05
CA ASN A 243 15.70 12.58 -11.38
C ASN A 243 16.83 11.57 -11.61
N GLY A 244 18.08 11.92 -11.35
CA GLY A 244 19.25 11.09 -11.66
C GLY A 244 19.22 9.71 -11.02
N MET A 245 18.64 9.58 -9.80
CA MET A 245 18.44 8.29 -9.16
C MET A 245 17.38 7.45 -9.87
N LEU A 246 16.32 8.05 -10.39
CA LEU A 246 15.31 7.35 -11.20
C LEU A 246 15.90 6.85 -12.52
N ALA A 247 16.75 7.65 -13.17
CA ALA A 247 17.43 7.23 -14.38
C ALA A 247 18.32 6.02 -14.08
N LYS A 248 19.18 6.10 -13.08
CA LYS A 248 20.08 5.01 -12.68
C LYS A 248 19.35 3.74 -12.23
N MET A 249 18.23 3.85 -11.53
CA MET A 249 17.48 2.66 -11.10
C MET A 249 16.64 2.02 -12.20
N TYR A 250 16.13 2.80 -13.14
CA TYR A 250 15.14 2.30 -14.09
C TYR A 250 15.58 2.45 -15.54
N LYS A 251 15.87 3.67 -16.02
CA LYS A 251 16.18 3.92 -17.43
C LYS A 251 17.42 3.16 -17.89
N ASP A 252 18.49 3.18 -17.09
CA ASP A 252 19.76 2.54 -17.44
C ASP A 252 19.64 1.00 -17.52
N HIS A 253 18.58 0.44 -16.91
CA HIS A 253 18.33 -0.99 -16.84
C HIS A 253 17.05 -1.44 -17.57
N GLU A 254 16.34 -0.53 -18.26
CA GLU A 254 15.06 -0.85 -18.93
C GLU A 254 15.21 -1.87 -20.06
N HIS A 255 16.41 -2.00 -20.63
CA HIS A 255 16.74 -2.97 -21.69
C HIS A 255 16.67 -4.43 -21.22
N VAL A 256 16.68 -4.69 -19.90
CA VAL A 256 16.65 -6.04 -19.32
C VAL A 256 15.21 -6.56 -19.16
N ASP A 257 14.31 -5.71 -18.65
CA ASP A 257 12.93 -6.11 -18.30
C ASP A 257 11.84 -5.34 -19.08
N GLY A 258 12.25 -4.40 -19.94
CA GLY A 258 11.33 -3.59 -20.74
C GLY A 258 10.53 -2.56 -19.92
N TYR A 259 10.87 -2.33 -18.66
CA TYR A 259 10.13 -1.42 -17.81
C TYR A 259 10.48 0.04 -18.08
N ILE A 260 9.60 0.75 -18.75
CA ILE A 260 9.73 2.18 -19.06
C ILE A 260 9.16 3.00 -17.90
N ARG A 261 10.01 3.76 -17.19
CA ARG A 261 9.64 4.54 -16.00
C ARG A 261 8.89 5.84 -16.32
N ASP A 262 9.12 6.42 -17.47
CA ASP A 262 8.56 7.69 -17.95
C ASP A 262 7.47 7.51 -19.02
N ARG A 263 6.64 6.45 -18.92
CA ARG A 263 5.50 6.24 -19.83
C ARG A 263 4.55 7.44 -19.81
N CYS A 264 3.88 7.65 -20.93
CA CYS A 264 2.83 8.65 -21.04
C CYS A 264 1.61 8.23 -20.21
N LEU A 265 1.09 9.16 -19.41
CA LEU A 265 -0.14 8.95 -18.63
C LEU A 265 -1.43 9.21 -19.41
N PHE A 266 -1.32 9.45 -20.71
CA PHE A 266 -2.45 9.51 -21.64
C PHE A 266 -2.45 8.31 -22.63
N SER A 267 -1.71 7.25 -22.29
CA SER A 267 -1.65 6.03 -23.11
C SER A 267 -2.98 5.27 -23.08
N ASP A 268 -3.33 4.66 -24.21
CA ASP A 268 -4.50 3.79 -24.41
C ASP A 268 -4.42 2.46 -23.66
N VAL A 269 -3.22 2.05 -23.24
CA VAL A 269 -3.03 0.82 -22.45
C VAL A 269 -3.47 0.95 -20.98
N ILE A 270 -3.76 2.17 -20.52
CA ILE A 270 -4.20 2.42 -19.15
C ILE A 270 -5.65 1.96 -19.00
N ASP A 271 -5.91 1.05 -18.06
CA ASP A 271 -7.20 0.40 -17.89
C ASP A 271 -7.78 0.48 -16.47
N ILE A 272 -7.22 1.36 -15.63
CA ILE A 272 -7.68 1.62 -14.26
C ILE A 272 -8.44 2.95 -14.15
N GLU A 273 -9.35 3.05 -13.19
CA GLU A 273 -10.14 4.25 -12.88
C GLU A 273 -9.26 5.33 -12.21
N ASP A 274 -9.55 6.60 -12.51
CA ASP A 274 -8.94 7.78 -11.87
C ASP A 274 -9.85 8.42 -10.81
N SER A 275 -11.12 8.07 -10.80
CA SER A 275 -12.12 8.55 -9.87
C SER A 275 -13.04 7.42 -9.47
N VAL A 276 -13.17 7.15 -8.17
CA VAL A 276 -13.99 6.05 -7.65
C VAL A 276 -14.79 6.48 -6.42
N SER A 277 -15.96 5.85 -6.24
CA SER A 277 -16.80 5.95 -5.06
C SER A 277 -17.19 4.56 -4.60
N VAL A 278 -17.01 4.28 -3.30
CA VAL A 278 -17.24 2.96 -2.72
C VAL A 278 -18.06 3.08 -1.45
N ASN A 279 -19.09 2.25 -1.30
CA ASN A 279 -19.84 2.10 -0.08
C ASN A 279 -19.59 0.71 0.52
N VAL A 280 -19.33 0.66 1.83
CA VAL A 280 -19.06 -0.59 2.55
C VAL A 280 -20.01 -0.70 3.73
N LYS A 281 -20.60 -1.89 3.92
CA LYS A 281 -21.29 -2.30 5.14
C LYS A 281 -20.37 -3.22 5.93
N TYR A 282 -20.20 -2.94 7.21
CA TYR A 282 -19.35 -3.69 8.14
C TYR A 282 -20.16 -4.71 8.97
N ALA A 283 -19.46 -5.67 9.57
CA ALA A 283 -20.05 -6.79 10.31
C ALA A 283 -20.78 -6.33 11.59
N LYS A 284 -20.21 -5.37 12.34
CA LYS A 284 -20.83 -4.80 13.55
C LYS A 284 -21.92 -3.77 13.24
N GLY A 285 -22.20 -3.51 11.97
CA GLY A 285 -23.30 -2.65 11.51
C GLY A 285 -22.90 -1.26 11.04
N ALA A 286 -21.67 -0.83 11.22
CA ALA A 286 -21.17 0.43 10.68
C ALA A 286 -21.27 0.46 9.15
N VAL A 287 -21.36 1.67 8.58
CA VAL A 287 -21.32 1.87 7.12
C VAL A 287 -20.24 2.88 6.76
N MET A 288 -19.57 2.69 5.62
CA MET A 288 -18.58 3.63 5.11
C MET A 288 -18.98 4.14 3.73
N SER A 289 -18.82 5.43 3.50
CA SER A 289 -18.70 6.01 2.15
C SER A 289 -17.25 6.45 1.92
N TYR A 290 -16.68 6.06 0.80
CA TYR A 290 -15.32 6.34 0.42
C TYR A 290 -15.26 6.93 -0.98
N SER A 291 -14.38 7.91 -1.20
CA SER A 291 -14.05 8.40 -2.53
C SER A 291 -12.54 8.60 -2.70
N LEU A 292 -12.05 8.30 -3.91
CA LEU A 292 -10.69 8.60 -4.35
C LEU A 292 -10.75 9.36 -5.66
N THR A 293 -10.05 10.49 -5.72
CA THR A 293 -9.81 11.25 -6.95
C THR A 293 -8.31 11.34 -7.17
N ALA A 294 -7.81 10.81 -8.30
CA ALA A 294 -6.38 10.78 -8.61
C ALA A 294 -5.89 12.00 -9.40
N HIS A 295 -6.71 13.02 -9.54
CA HIS A 295 -6.39 14.30 -10.16
C HIS A 295 -7.05 15.43 -9.38
N SER A 296 -6.37 15.92 -8.37
CA SER A 296 -6.85 16.98 -7.48
C SER A 296 -5.84 18.14 -7.45
N PRO A 297 -6.26 19.38 -7.17
CA PRO A 297 -5.35 20.50 -7.04
C PRO A 297 -4.44 20.43 -5.80
N TYR A 298 -4.74 19.56 -4.83
CA TYR A 298 -3.94 19.33 -3.64
C TYR A 298 -4.14 17.91 -3.10
N GLU A 299 -3.16 17.41 -2.36
CA GLU A 299 -3.28 16.14 -1.65
C GLU A 299 -3.94 16.34 -0.29
N CYS A 300 -4.88 15.45 0.03
CA CYS A 300 -5.63 15.54 1.27
C CYS A 300 -6.32 14.22 1.61
N MET A 301 -6.46 13.95 2.91
CA MET A 301 -7.40 13.00 3.45
C MET A 301 -8.37 13.71 4.37
N LYS A 302 -9.67 13.48 4.17
CA LYS A 302 -10.72 13.90 5.10
C LYS A 302 -11.45 12.69 5.62
N ILE A 303 -11.52 12.57 6.93
CA ILE A 303 -12.24 11.49 7.59
C ILE A 303 -13.27 12.06 8.58
N VAL A 304 -14.46 11.49 8.53
CA VAL A 304 -15.51 11.77 9.50
C VAL A 304 -16.00 10.45 10.06
N ILE A 305 -16.01 10.32 11.37
CA ILE A 305 -16.53 9.15 12.08
C ILE A 305 -17.67 9.60 12.98
N ASN A 306 -18.87 9.12 12.74
CA ASN A 306 -20.05 9.35 13.57
C ASN A 306 -20.23 8.15 14.50
N GLY A 307 -20.37 8.42 15.76
CA GLY A 307 -20.67 7.44 16.79
C GLY A 307 -21.92 7.79 17.58
N THR A 308 -22.31 6.90 18.50
CA THR A 308 -23.52 7.07 19.33
C THR A 308 -23.40 8.21 20.34
N GLU A 309 -22.17 8.58 20.75
CA GLU A 309 -21.91 9.58 21.77
C GLU A 309 -21.22 10.85 21.21
N GLY A 310 -20.88 10.85 19.92
CA GLY A 310 -20.23 12.00 19.34
C GLY A 310 -19.78 11.79 17.89
N ARG A 311 -18.99 12.75 17.42
CA ARG A 311 -18.46 12.80 16.05
C ARG A 311 -17.00 13.22 16.06
N LEU A 312 -16.19 12.53 15.27
CA LEU A 312 -14.78 12.87 15.02
C LEU A 312 -14.63 13.36 13.57
N GLU A 313 -13.89 14.46 13.38
CA GLU A 313 -13.54 14.99 12.07
C GLU A 313 -12.01 15.16 11.98
N GLY A 314 -11.41 14.58 10.94
CA GLY A 314 -9.99 14.71 10.62
C GLY A 314 -9.79 15.24 9.20
N ASP A 315 -8.82 16.16 9.03
CA ASP A 315 -8.45 16.74 7.74
C ASP A 315 -6.95 16.98 7.69
N THR A 316 -6.31 16.57 6.59
CA THR A 316 -4.86 16.72 6.36
C THR A 316 -4.53 17.74 5.26
N ALA A 317 -5.51 18.53 4.80
CA ALA A 317 -5.33 19.49 3.71
C ALA A 317 -4.19 20.48 4.00
N PHE A 318 -3.38 20.76 2.98
CA PHE A 318 -2.29 21.73 3.02
C PHE A 318 -1.26 21.51 4.14
N ASN A 319 -1.03 20.26 4.54
CA ASN A 319 -0.17 19.88 5.65
C ASN A 319 -0.55 20.54 7.00
N LYS A 320 -1.82 20.85 7.16
CA LYS A 320 -2.41 21.42 8.38
C LYS A 320 -3.39 20.42 8.97
N ASP A 321 -2.84 19.35 9.55
CA ASP A 321 -3.65 18.30 10.17
C ASP A 321 -4.56 18.92 11.24
N THR A 322 -5.84 18.72 11.10
CA THR A 322 -6.83 19.13 12.10
C THR A 322 -7.60 17.92 12.57
N LEU A 323 -7.90 17.87 13.86
CA LEU A 323 -8.69 16.83 14.48
C LEU A 323 -9.66 17.46 15.47
N LYS A 324 -10.94 17.19 15.30
CA LYS A 324 -12.03 17.71 16.12
C LYS A 324 -12.91 16.59 16.61
N ILE A 325 -13.38 16.73 17.84
CA ILE A 325 -14.43 15.86 18.39
C ILE A 325 -15.59 16.77 18.81
N TYR A 326 -16.78 16.37 18.44
CA TYR A 326 -18.04 16.96 18.88
C TYR A 326 -18.74 15.94 19.78
N ASN A 327 -19.10 16.35 20.99
CA ASN A 327 -19.97 15.56 21.87
C ASN A 327 -21.45 15.69 21.41
N ARG A 328 -22.36 15.00 22.12
CA ARG A 328 -23.81 15.05 21.80
C ARG A 328 -24.44 16.41 21.97
N ASP A 329 -23.86 17.28 22.80
CA ASP A 329 -24.36 18.64 23.03
C ASP A 329 -23.83 19.63 21.99
N GLY A 330 -23.02 19.16 21.03
CA GLY A 330 -22.42 19.97 19.98
C GLY A 330 -21.19 20.75 20.43
N GLU A 331 -20.69 20.53 21.61
CA GLU A 331 -19.43 21.12 22.07
C GLU A 331 -18.24 20.53 21.31
N CYS A 332 -17.37 21.38 20.81
CA CYS A 332 -16.21 20.97 20.02
C CYS A 332 -14.93 21.02 20.85
N ILE A 333 -14.23 19.91 20.87
CA ILE A 333 -12.86 19.81 21.39
C ILE A 333 -11.91 19.73 20.21
N ASN A 334 -11.10 20.79 20.03
CA ASN A 334 -10.04 20.79 19.02
C ASN A 334 -8.80 20.07 19.58
N TYR A 335 -8.29 19.10 18.80
CA TYR A 335 -7.01 18.46 19.11
C TYR A 335 -5.91 19.18 18.33
N ASP A 336 -5.01 19.80 19.06
CA ASP A 336 -3.86 20.48 18.50
C ASP A 336 -2.84 19.45 17.98
N ARG A 337 -2.34 19.69 16.77
CA ARG A 337 -1.25 18.93 16.12
C ARG A 337 0.00 18.83 17.02
N SER A 338 0.27 19.81 17.87
CA SER A 338 1.40 19.79 18.80
C SER A 338 1.38 18.61 19.77
N ARG A 339 0.22 18.00 20.00
CA ARG A 339 0.06 16.79 20.81
C ARG A 339 0.37 15.50 20.08
N VAL A 340 0.50 15.55 18.75
CA VAL A 340 0.88 14.41 17.91
C VAL A 340 2.41 14.45 17.76
N LYS A 341 3.12 13.55 18.43
CA LYS A 341 4.59 13.46 18.31
C LYS A 341 4.95 13.15 16.86
N GLN A 342 5.44 14.16 16.15
CA GLN A 342 5.99 13.99 14.81
C GLN A 342 7.32 13.25 14.92
N ARG A 343 7.53 12.24 14.06
CA ARG A 343 8.82 11.59 13.88
C ARG A 343 9.41 12.02 12.54
N PRO A 344 10.73 12.27 12.45
CA PRO A 344 11.36 12.50 11.15
C PRO A 344 11.37 11.20 10.33
N GLY A 345 11.37 11.32 9.00
CA GLY A 345 11.46 10.20 8.08
C GLY A 345 10.30 10.09 7.10
N GLY A 346 10.38 9.10 6.20
CA GLY A 346 9.40 8.87 5.14
C GLY A 346 7.97 8.66 5.65
N HIS A 347 6.99 9.09 4.87
CA HIS A 347 5.55 9.00 5.18
C HIS A 347 5.20 9.57 6.58
N GLY A 348 5.72 10.80 6.89
CA GLY A 348 5.43 11.44 8.17
C GLY A 348 5.99 10.70 9.40
N GLY A 349 7.08 9.96 9.23
CA GLY A 349 7.75 9.21 10.30
C GLY A 349 7.19 7.81 10.55
N SER A 350 6.26 7.33 9.72
CA SER A 350 5.68 6.00 9.87
C SER A 350 6.62 4.89 9.42
N ASP A 351 7.42 5.10 8.37
CA ASP A 351 8.36 4.08 7.89
C ASP A 351 9.42 3.71 8.95
N PRO A 352 10.10 4.66 9.64
CA PRO A 352 10.97 4.32 10.76
C PRO A 352 10.26 3.58 11.89
N ALA A 353 9.05 4.02 12.27
CA ALA A 353 8.29 3.37 13.33
C ALA A 353 7.92 1.92 13.00
N LEU A 354 7.50 1.66 11.76
CA LEU A 354 7.25 0.31 11.27
C LEU A 354 8.52 -0.54 11.28
N ARG A 355 9.65 -0.02 10.77
CA ARG A 355 10.93 -0.74 10.76
C ARG A 355 11.44 -1.09 12.15
N ASP A 356 11.29 -0.17 13.12
CA ASP A 356 11.63 -0.46 14.51
C ASP A 356 10.86 -1.68 15.04
N ASN A 357 9.55 -1.78 14.73
CA ASN A 357 8.75 -2.95 15.08
C ASN A 357 9.19 -4.22 14.34
N LEU A 358 9.48 -4.13 13.04
CA LEU A 358 9.89 -5.27 12.22
C LEU A 358 11.25 -5.83 12.62
N PHE A 359 12.23 -4.95 12.89
CA PHE A 359 13.63 -5.35 13.02
C PHE A 359 14.13 -5.40 14.47
N ARG A 360 13.65 -4.49 15.35
CA ARG A 360 14.04 -4.47 16.77
C ARG A 360 13.11 -5.27 17.66
N GLY A 361 11.93 -5.68 17.14
CA GLY A 361 11.03 -6.59 17.82
C GLY A 361 10.39 -6.00 19.07
N TYR A 362 9.77 -4.84 18.96
CA TYR A 362 8.96 -4.32 20.07
C TYR A 362 7.81 -5.30 20.37
N THR A 363 7.72 -5.71 21.63
CA THR A 363 6.76 -6.73 22.06
C THR A 363 5.38 -6.15 22.40
N GLU A 364 5.29 -4.84 22.64
CA GLU A 364 4.04 -4.16 22.99
C GLU A 364 3.44 -3.49 21.76
N ASP A 365 2.26 -3.98 21.35
CA ASP A 365 1.45 -3.41 20.27
C ASP A 365 -0.01 -3.25 20.73
N PRO A 366 -0.27 -2.33 21.68
CA PRO A 366 -1.60 -2.18 22.31
C PRO A 366 -2.67 -1.69 21.33
N LEU A 367 -2.28 -1.13 20.18
CA LEU A 367 -3.20 -0.66 19.15
C LEU A 367 -3.32 -1.63 17.97
N HIS A 368 -2.64 -2.78 18.01
CA HIS A 368 -2.61 -3.76 16.92
C HIS A 368 -2.19 -3.15 15.58
N GLN A 369 -1.06 -2.40 15.60
CA GLN A 369 -0.52 -1.72 14.42
C GLN A 369 0.16 -2.70 13.44
N MET A 370 0.75 -3.78 13.96
CA MET A 370 1.34 -4.83 13.13
C MET A 370 0.22 -5.62 12.44
N ALA A 371 0.22 -5.61 11.11
CA ALA A 371 -0.82 -6.25 10.32
C ALA A 371 -0.37 -7.63 9.83
N ASP A 372 -1.28 -8.58 9.89
CA ASP A 372 -1.12 -9.96 9.43
C ASP A 372 -1.80 -10.20 8.06
N THR A 373 -1.81 -11.45 7.63
CA THR A 373 -2.51 -11.91 6.43
C THR A 373 -4.01 -11.56 6.46
N ARG A 374 -4.67 -11.65 7.65
CA ARG A 374 -6.09 -11.31 7.78
C ARG A 374 -6.34 -9.84 7.46
N ALA A 375 -5.59 -8.92 8.06
CA ALA A 375 -5.69 -7.50 7.76
C ALA A 375 -5.44 -7.21 6.27
N GLY A 376 -4.43 -7.86 5.68
CA GLY A 376 -4.16 -7.81 4.25
C GLY A 376 -5.36 -8.24 3.41
N CYS A 377 -5.97 -9.39 3.74
CA CYS A 377 -7.14 -9.93 3.04
C CYS A 377 -8.37 -9.03 3.16
N MET A 378 -8.67 -8.49 4.36
CA MET A 378 -9.83 -7.63 4.57
C MET A 378 -9.70 -6.32 3.79
N SER A 379 -8.50 -5.75 3.71
CA SER A 379 -8.28 -4.51 2.97
C SER A 379 -8.40 -4.70 1.45
N ILE A 380 -7.74 -5.72 0.87
CA ILE A 380 -7.88 -6.02 -0.56
C ILE A 380 -9.28 -6.55 -0.89
N GLY A 381 -9.94 -7.22 0.06
CA GLY A 381 -11.30 -7.72 -0.07
C GLY A 381 -12.31 -6.64 -0.44
N ILE A 382 -12.18 -5.44 0.14
CA ILE A 382 -12.99 -4.29 -0.27
C ILE A 382 -12.68 -3.90 -1.72
N GLY A 383 -11.39 -3.81 -2.08
CA GLY A 383 -10.97 -3.44 -3.44
C GLY A 383 -11.43 -4.45 -4.50
N ILE A 384 -11.31 -5.75 -4.23
CA ILE A 384 -11.76 -6.84 -5.10
C ILE A 384 -13.28 -6.79 -5.26
N ALA A 385 -14.02 -6.67 -4.16
CA ALA A 385 -15.48 -6.56 -4.18
C ALA A 385 -15.95 -5.30 -4.92
N ALA A 386 -15.24 -4.17 -4.78
CA ALA A 386 -15.53 -2.95 -5.49
C ALA A 386 -15.31 -3.08 -7.01
N ASN A 387 -14.18 -3.67 -7.44
CA ASN A 387 -13.93 -3.96 -8.85
C ASN A 387 -15.02 -4.88 -9.43
N LYS A 388 -15.40 -5.93 -8.69
CA LYS A 388 -16.47 -6.83 -9.10
C LYS A 388 -17.84 -6.14 -9.12
N SER A 389 -18.11 -5.26 -8.17
CA SER A 389 -19.34 -4.45 -8.12
C SER A 389 -19.49 -3.56 -9.36
N MET A 390 -18.41 -2.90 -9.78
CA MET A 390 -18.40 -2.09 -11.00
C MET A 390 -18.60 -2.94 -12.27
N ALA A 391 -17.97 -4.12 -12.33
CA ALA A 391 -18.06 -5.00 -13.50
C ALA A 391 -19.43 -5.68 -13.63
N GLU A 392 -20.09 -6.01 -12.53
CA GLU A 392 -21.36 -6.75 -12.50
C GLU A 392 -22.59 -5.86 -12.21
N ASP A 393 -22.40 -4.57 -12.00
CA ASP A 393 -23.44 -3.58 -11.64
C ASP A 393 -24.32 -4.03 -10.47
N ARG A 394 -23.71 -4.58 -9.43
CA ARG A 394 -24.38 -5.04 -8.20
C ARG A 394 -23.52 -4.83 -6.95
N ALA A 395 -24.16 -4.89 -5.81
CA ALA A 395 -23.41 -5.01 -4.56
C ALA A 395 -22.85 -6.42 -4.38
N VAL A 396 -21.61 -6.53 -3.87
CA VAL A 396 -20.83 -7.77 -3.72
C VAL A 396 -20.50 -8.01 -2.26
N TYR A 397 -20.68 -9.24 -1.79
CA TYR A 397 -20.24 -9.62 -0.44
C TYR A 397 -18.75 -10.04 -0.47
N VAL A 398 -17.97 -9.55 0.48
CA VAL A 398 -16.56 -9.94 0.65
C VAL A 398 -16.47 -11.45 0.95
N GLY A 399 -17.45 -11.98 1.66
CA GLY A 399 -17.57 -13.40 1.94
C GLY A 399 -17.83 -14.29 0.72
N GLU A 400 -18.18 -13.74 -0.47
CA GLU A 400 -18.33 -14.54 -1.70
C GLU A 400 -17.00 -15.24 -2.08
N PHE A 401 -15.87 -14.68 -1.66
CA PHE A 401 -14.53 -15.19 -1.99
C PHE A 401 -13.59 -15.35 -0.79
N LEU A 402 -13.88 -14.75 0.37
CA LEU A 402 -13.10 -14.92 1.60
C LEU A 402 -13.85 -15.65 2.71
N GLY A 403 -15.15 -15.87 2.57
CA GLY A 403 -16.00 -16.43 3.63
C GLY A 403 -15.75 -17.90 3.98
N GLU A 404 -14.98 -18.64 3.16
CA GLU A 404 -14.47 -19.96 3.51
C GLU A 404 -13.39 -19.88 4.58
N TYR A 405 -12.52 -18.89 4.50
CA TYR A 405 -11.41 -18.66 5.42
C TYR A 405 -11.81 -17.85 6.65
N TYR A 406 -12.81 -16.99 6.51
CA TYR A 406 -13.33 -16.07 7.52
C TYR A 406 -14.87 -16.19 7.60
N PRO A 407 -15.38 -17.18 8.33
CA PRO A 407 -16.81 -17.49 8.35
C PRO A 407 -17.71 -16.36 8.88
N GLU A 408 -17.17 -15.44 9.68
CA GLU A 408 -17.87 -14.30 10.26
C GLU A 408 -18.30 -13.25 9.22
N ILE A 409 -17.63 -13.16 8.08
CA ILE A 409 -18.02 -12.30 6.97
C ILE A 409 -18.83 -13.01 5.89
N ASN A 410 -19.24 -14.25 6.14
CA ASN A 410 -20.02 -15.03 5.19
C ASN A 410 -21.48 -14.60 5.19
N PRO A 411 -22.08 -14.15 4.06
CA PRO A 411 -23.45 -13.67 4.00
C PRO A 411 -24.50 -14.78 4.21
N LYS A 412 -24.11 -16.05 4.22
CA LYS A 412 -24.99 -17.21 4.39
C LYS A 412 -25.14 -17.64 5.86
N LYS A 413 -24.49 -16.95 6.75
CA LYS A 413 -24.65 -17.10 8.21
C LYS A 413 -25.31 -15.87 8.81
#